data_ebb662761621db553117b72c4e12fb07
#
_entry.id   ebb662761621db553117b72c4e12fb07
#
_cell.length_a   1.000
_cell.length_b   1.000
_cell.length_c   1.000
_cell.angle_alpha   90.00
_cell.angle_beta   90.00
_cell.angle_gamma   90.00
#
_symmetry.space_group_name_H-M   'P 1'
#
loop_
_entity.id
_entity.type
_entity.pdbx_description
1 polymer ?
#
loop_
_entity_poly.entity_id
_entity_poly.type
_entity_poly.pdbx_seq_one_letter_code
_entity_poly.pdbx_strand_id
1 'polypeptide(L)'
;MYKKGIYKILTNEPLTDAVWRMTLAGDTQWISAPGQFVNIALEGKYLRRPISICDYDDRSIALIYKVVGGGTEQMSRMLPGETLDLLTGLGNGFSTKNDARRPLLVGGGVGVPPLYNLAKRLLAEGKPVQVVLGFNTASEVFYEDCLLYTSPSPRDPKTSR
;
A
#
# COMPACT_ATOMS: atom_id res chain seq x y z
N MET A 1 -0.69 0.51 -20.04
CA MET A 1 -2.14 0.53 -20.41
C MET A 1 -2.90 0.44 -19.10
N TYR A 2 -3.93 1.27 -18.88
CA TYR A 2 -4.76 1.26 -17.67
C TYR A 2 -6.11 0.60 -17.94
N LYS A 3 -6.76 0.12 -16.88
CA LYS A 3 -8.07 -0.52 -16.96
C LYS A 3 -9.03 0.11 -15.93
N LYS A 4 -10.27 0.34 -16.37
CA LYS A 4 -11.38 0.69 -15.48
C LYS A 4 -12.10 -0.58 -15.04
N GLY A 5 -12.41 -0.69 -13.75
CA GLY A 5 -13.14 -1.83 -13.18
C GLY A 5 -13.93 -1.47 -11.94
N ILE A 6 -14.89 -2.32 -11.60
CA ILE A 6 -15.65 -2.24 -10.35
C ILE A 6 -15.07 -3.26 -9.37
N TYR A 7 -14.70 -2.79 -8.20
CA TYR A 7 -14.06 -3.58 -7.15
C TYR A 7 -14.94 -3.60 -5.90
N LYS A 8 -15.08 -4.77 -5.31
CA LYS A 8 -15.88 -4.98 -4.10
C LYS A 8 -15.01 -4.84 -2.87
N ILE A 9 -15.45 -4.04 -1.90
CA ILE A 9 -14.79 -3.92 -0.60
C ILE A 9 -14.95 -5.24 0.17
N LEU A 10 -13.84 -5.84 0.54
CA LEU A 10 -13.78 -7.02 1.40
C LEU A 10 -13.62 -6.61 2.86
N THR A 11 -12.71 -5.69 3.14
CA THR A 11 -12.46 -5.13 4.47
C THR A 11 -12.18 -3.63 4.35
N ASN A 12 -12.48 -2.87 5.40
CA ASN A 12 -12.10 -1.47 5.53
C ASN A 12 -11.93 -1.16 7.03
N GLU A 13 -10.69 -1.11 7.50
CA GLU A 13 -10.36 -1.13 8.93
C GLU A 13 -9.33 -0.05 9.27
N PRO A 14 -9.47 0.63 10.43
CA PRO A 14 -8.46 1.58 10.89
C PRO A 14 -7.19 0.84 11.34
N LEU A 15 -6.04 1.37 10.94
CA LEU A 15 -4.73 0.97 11.47
C LEU A 15 -4.26 1.91 12.58
N THR A 16 -4.62 3.19 12.44
CA THR A 16 -4.41 4.25 13.42
C THR A 16 -5.62 5.18 13.41
N ASP A 17 -5.63 6.23 14.21
CA ASP A 17 -6.74 7.20 14.23
C ASP A 17 -7.02 7.85 12.85
N ALA A 18 -6.01 7.95 12.00
CA ALA A 18 -6.13 8.60 10.70
C ALA A 18 -5.79 7.71 9.50
N VAL A 19 -5.21 6.54 9.70
CA VAL A 19 -4.77 5.65 8.62
C VAL A 19 -5.64 4.40 8.59
N TRP A 20 -6.10 4.05 7.40
CA TRP A 20 -7.01 2.94 7.15
C TRP A 20 -6.43 1.95 6.15
N ARG A 21 -6.78 0.69 6.31
CA ARG A 21 -6.50 -0.38 5.35
C ARG A 21 -7.80 -0.86 4.72
N MET A 22 -7.86 -0.83 3.40
CA MET A 22 -8.98 -1.35 2.61
C MET A 22 -8.49 -2.47 1.71
N THR A 23 -9.20 -3.60 1.72
CA THR A 23 -8.97 -4.70 0.78
C THR A 23 -10.12 -4.77 -0.20
N LEU A 24 -9.80 -4.87 -1.48
CA LEU A 24 -10.73 -4.81 -2.60
C LEU A 24 -10.59 -6.07 -3.46
N ALA A 25 -11.70 -6.76 -3.75
CA ALA A 25 -11.74 -7.86 -4.72
C ALA A 25 -12.02 -7.32 -6.12
N GLY A 26 -11.27 -7.77 -7.11
CA GLY A 26 -11.44 -7.39 -8.51
C GLY A 26 -10.30 -7.84 -9.41
N ASP A 27 -10.31 -7.37 -10.66
CA ASP A 27 -9.30 -7.71 -11.67
C ASP A 27 -7.96 -7.03 -11.39
N THR A 28 -6.92 -7.83 -11.15
CA THR A 28 -5.56 -7.38 -10.83
C THR A 28 -4.58 -7.54 -12.00
N GLN A 29 -5.00 -8.07 -13.14
CA GLN A 29 -4.11 -8.38 -14.29
C GLN A 29 -3.34 -7.17 -14.82
N TRP A 30 -3.82 -5.96 -14.57
CA TRP A 30 -3.22 -4.72 -15.04
C TRP A 30 -2.22 -4.11 -14.05
N ILE A 31 -2.04 -4.76 -12.89
CA ILE A 31 -1.05 -4.38 -11.88
C ILE A 31 0.20 -5.22 -12.14
N SER A 32 1.24 -4.60 -12.63
CA SER A 32 2.44 -5.30 -13.12
C SER A 32 3.68 -5.13 -12.22
N ALA A 33 3.68 -4.11 -11.37
CA ALA A 33 4.85 -3.78 -10.56
C ALA A 33 4.46 -3.15 -9.21
N PRO A 34 5.25 -3.39 -8.14
CA PRO A 34 5.11 -2.65 -6.90
C PRO A 34 5.32 -1.15 -7.12
N GLY A 35 4.63 -0.33 -6.34
CA GLY A 35 4.69 1.14 -6.48
C GLY A 35 3.70 1.72 -7.50
N GLN A 36 2.94 0.90 -8.20
CA GLN A 36 1.78 1.38 -8.97
C GLN A 36 0.66 1.83 -8.03
N PHE A 37 -0.29 2.60 -8.55
CA PHE A 37 -1.40 3.16 -7.80
C PHE A 37 -2.74 2.92 -8.50
N VAL A 38 -3.81 3.06 -7.76
CA VAL A 38 -5.18 3.10 -8.27
C VAL A 38 -5.74 4.51 -8.20
N ASN A 39 -6.69 4.82 -9.07
CA ASN A 39 -7.39 6.11 -9.06
C ASN A 39 -8.88 5.87 -8.84
N ILE A 40 -9.39 6.20 -7.65
CA ILE A 40 -10.69 5.81 -7.13
C ILE A 40 -11.73 6.90 -7.42
N ALA A 41 -12.84 6.54 -8.08
CA ALA A 41 -14.00 7.41 -8.18
C ALA A 41 -14.86 7.28 -6.91
N LEU A 42 -15.34 8.39 -6.42
CA LEU A 42 -16.25 8.47 -5.27
C LEU A 42 -17.50 9.22 -5.67
N GLU A 43 -18.64 8.73 -5.24
CA GLU A 43 -19.92 9.37 -5.50
C GLU A 43 -19.96 10.81 -4.97
N GLY A 44 -20.48 11.74 -5.75
CA GLY A 44 -20.52 13.16 -5.40
C GLY A 44 -19.17 13.88 -5.40
N LYS A 45 -18.08 13.22 -5.86
CA LYS A 45 -16.76 13.85 -5.97
C LYS A 45 -16.32 13.95 -7.43
N TYR A 46 -15.97 15.16 -7.87
CA TYR A 46 -15.52 15.39 -9.25
C TYR A 46 -14.17 14.73 -9.55
N LEU A 47 -13.21 14.84 -8.63
CA LEU A 47 -11.88 14.28 -8.82
C LEU A 47 -11.79 12.87 -8.23
N ARG A 48 -11.11 11.98 -8.92
CA ARG A 48 -10.70 10.67 -8.39
C ARG A 48 -9.61 10.82 -7.33
N ARG A 49 -9.45 9.82 -6.48
CA ARG A 49 -8.43 9.76 -5.42
C ARG A 49 -7.33 8.79 -5.80
N PRO A 50 -6.10 9.27 -6.06
CA PRO A 50 -4.96 8.40 -6.30
C PRO A 50 -4.47 7.80 -4.98
N ILE A 51 -4.43 6.48 -4.89
CA ILE A 51 -3.94 5.75 -3.71
C ILE A 51 -2.95 4.70 -4.19
N SER A 52 -1.76 4.68 -3.59
CA SER A 52 -0.74 3.67 -3.88
C SER A 52 -1.20 2.29 -3.45
N ILE A 53 -0.87 1.29 -4.26
CA ILE A 53 -1.12 -0.11 -3.93
C ILE A 53 -0.09 -0.55 -2.89
N CYS A 54 -0.58 -1.06 -1.76
CA CYS A 54 0.26 -1.62 -0.70
C CYS A 54 0.67 -3.05 -1.04
N ASP A 55 -0.31 -3.87 -1.40
CA ASP A 55 -0.12 -5.27 -1.79
C ASP A 55 -1.20 -5.71 -2.77
N TYR A 56 -0.96 -6.79 -3.50
CA TYR A 56 -1.96 -7.40 -4.38
C TYR A 56 -1.64 -8.87 -4.63
N ASP A 57 -2.68 -9.62 -4.94
CA ASP A 57 -2.63 -11.00 -5.44
C ASP A 57 -3.49 -11.13 -6.71
N ASP A 58 -3.76 -12.35 -7.15
CA ASP A 58 -4.52 -12.61 -8.39
C ASP A 58 -5.99 -12.14 -8.34
N ARG A 59 -6.52 -11.81 -7.16
CA ARG A 59 -7.95 -11.53 -6.95
C ARG A 59 -8.23 -10.29 -6.11
N SER A 60 -7.22 -9.73 -5.46
CA SER A 60 -7.40 -8.65 -4.50
C SER A 60 -6.28 -7.61 -4.50
N ILE A 61 -6.65 -6.42 -4.07
CA ILE A 61 -5.74 -5.28 -3.88
C ILE A 61 -5.88 -4.80 -2.44
N ALA A 62 -4.77 -4.58 -1.76
CA ALA A 62 -4.73 -3.90 -0.47
C ALA A 62 -4.26 -2.46 -0.65
N LEU A 63 -5.06 -1.53 -0.15
CA LEU A 63 -4.78 -0.11 -0.11
C LEU A 63 -4.59 0.35 1.33
N ILE A 64 -3.65 1.26 1.56
CA ILE A 64 -3.55 1.99 2.82
C ILE A 64 -3.58 3.47 2.51
N TYR A 65 -4.46 4.19 3.19
CA TYR A 65 -4.69 5.60 2.96
C TYR A 65 -4.88 6.37 4.27
N LYS A 66 -4.47 7.63 4.25
CA LYS A 66 -4.69 8.56 5.37
C LYS A 66 -5.95 9.38 5.10
N VAL A 67 -6.79 9.55 6.11
CA VAL A 67 -7.94 10.45 6.06
C VAL A 67 -7.42 11.88 6.18
N VAL A 68 -7.46 12.61 5.06
CA VAL A 68 -6.95 13.99 4.96
C VAL A 68 -7.98 14.98 4.42
N GLY A 69 -9.15 14.48 4.01
CA GLY A 69 -10.20 15.33 3.46
C GLY A 69 -11.43 14.52 3.05
N GLY A 70 -12.49 15.20 2.61
CA GLY A 70 -13.83 14.64 2.42
C GLY A 70 -13.92 13.41 1.51
N GLY A 71 -12.96 13.18 0.60
CA GLY A 71 -12.94 11.95 -0.21
C GLY A 71 -12.45 10.75 0.59
N THR A 72 -11.31 10.86 1.27
CA THR A 72 -10.77 9.79 2.11
C THR A 72 -11.62 9.58 3.37
N GLU A 73 -12.29 10.60 3.86
CA GLU A 73 -13.30 10.49 4.91
C GLU A 73 -14.53 9.68 4.44
N GLN A 74 -15.00 9.91 3.22
CA GLN A 74 -16.05 9.09 2.62
C GLN A 74 -15.61 7.63 2.50
N MET A 75 -14.38 7.39 2.02
CA MET A 75 -13.81 6.03 1.94
C MET A 75 -13.78 5.34 3.30
N SER A 76 -13.40 6.03 4.39
CA SER A 76 -13.30 5.41 5.73
C SER A 76 -14.66 4.97 6.31
N ARG A 77 -15.76 5.51 5.78
CA ARG A 77 -17.13 5.13 6.19
C ARG A 77 -17.73 4.02 5.33
N MET A 78 -17.08 3.63 4.24
CA MET A 78 -17.58 2.57 3.36
C MET A 78 -17.45 1.20 4.01
N LEU A 79 -18.43 0.35 3.78
CA LEU A 79 -18.57 -0.95 4.42
C LEU A 79 -18.18 -2.09 3.48
N PRO A 80 -17.77 -3.25 4.03
CA PRO A 80 -17.63 -4.48 3.25
C PRO A 80 -18.90 -4.78 2.47
N GLY A 81 -18.73 -5.16 1.21
CA GLY A 81 -19.83 -5.43 0.28
C GLY A 81 -20.15 -4.27 -0.67
N GLU A 82 -19.84 -3.03 -0.32
CA GLU A 82 -19.93 -1.89 -1.23
C GLU A 82 -18.90 -1.99 -2.36
N THR A 83 -19.10 -1.22 -3.41
CA THR A 83 -18.24 -1.25 -4.59
C THR A 83 -17.62 0.11 -4.89
N LEU A 84 -16.44 0.07 -5.49
CA LEU A 84 -15.69 1.24 -5.94
C LEU A 84 -15.33 1.10 -7.43
N ASP A 85 -15.43 2.20 -8.16
CA ASP A 85 -14.94 2.33 -9.54
C ASP A 85 -13.46 2.76 -9.49
N LEU A 86 -12.57 1.87 -9.93
CA LEU A 86 -11.13 2.09 -9.96
C LEU A 86 -10.59 2.14 -11.38
N LEU A 87 -9.57 2.98 -11.56
CA LEU A 87 -8.60 2.82 -12.64
C LEU A 87 -7.35 2.14 -12.07
N THR A 88 -6.92 1.05 -12.68
CA THR A 88 -5.73 0.25 -12.30
C THR A 88 -4.68 0.27 -13.40
N GLY A 89 -3.47 -0.23 -13.10
CA GLY A 89 -2.36 -0.21 -14.06
C GLY A 89 -1.76 1.19 -14.24
N LEU A 90 -1.87 2.05 -13.24
CA LEU A 90 -1.36 3.42 -13.27
C LEU A 90 0.01 3.50 -12.61
N GLY A 91 0.88 4.33 -13.18
CA GLY A 91 2.27 4.50 -12.75
C GLY A 91 3.20 3.43 -13.32
N ASN A 92 4.50 3.73 -13.30
CA ASN A 92 5.53 2.84 -13.85
C ASN A 92 5.97 1.76 -12.84
N GLY A 93 5.67 1.96 -11.56
CA GLY A 93 6.14 1.10 -10.47
C GLY A 93 7.64 1.24 -10.20
N PHE A 94 8.12 0.47 -9.23
CA PHE A 94 9.54 0.36 -8.92
C PHE A 94 10.21 -0.69 -9.79
N SER A 95 11.41 -0.40 -10.29
CA SER A 95 12.24 -1.38 -10.96
C SER A 95 13.07 -2.16 -9.94
N THR A 96 12.98 -3.48 -9.98
CA THR A 96 13.86 -4.38 -9.21
C THR A 96 15.10 -4.81 -10.01
N LYS A 97 15.15 -4.44 -11.31
CA LYS A 97 16.26 -4.75 -12.21
C LYS A 97 17.43 -3.80 -11.96
N ASN A 98 18.17 -4.03 -10.92
CA ASN A 98 19.39 -3.32 -10.58
C ASN A 98 20.40 -4.28 -9.92
N ASP A 99 21.66 -3.86 -9.87
CA ASP A 99 22.76 -4.64 -9.31
C ASP A 99 22.87 -4.54 -7.78
N ALA A 100 21.89 -3.91 -7.11
CA ALA A 100 21.90 -3.75 -5.67
C ALA A 100 21.78 -5.14 -4.99
N ARG A 101 22.82 -5.53 -4.27
CA ARG A 101 22.85 -6.78 -3.49
C ARG A 101 22.07 -6.67 -2.18
N ARG A 102 21.97 -5.47 -1.62
CA ARG A 102 21.28 -5.16 -0.34
C ARG A 102 20.51 -3.85 -0.49
N PRO A 103 19.35 -3.87 -1.12
CA PRO A 103 18.55 -2.66 -1.34
C PRO A 103 18.09 -2.07 0.00
N LEU A 104 18.19 -0.73 0.11
CA LEU A 104 17.66 0.05 1.22
C LEU A 104 16.36 0.72 0.78
N LEU A 105 15.28 0.43 1.48
CA LEU A 105 13.97 1.06 1.29
C LEU A 105 13.75 2.10 2.39
N VAL A 106 13.42 3.31 1.99
CA VAL A 106 13.15 4.41 2.93
C VAL A 106 11.74 4.94 2.68
N GLY A 107 10.90 4.93 3.71
CA GLY A 107 9.52 5.40 3.61
C GLY A 107 9.05 6.11 4.87
N GLY A 108 8.17 7.11 4.69
CA GLY A 108 7.56 7.86 5.77
C GLY A 108 6.05 7.95 5.64
N GLY A 109 5.31 7.77 6.75
CA GLY A 109 3.86 7.88 6.78
C GLY A 109 3.20 7.03 5.67
N VAL A 110 2.33 7.64 4.87
CA VAL A 110 1.65 6.97 3.74
C VAL A 110 2.56 6.65 2.54
N GLY A 111 3.85 6.95 2.61
CA GLY A 111 4.86 6.45 1.67
C GLY A 111 5.37 5.05 2.01
N VAL A 112 5.04 4.51 3.20
CA VAL A 112 5.40 3.15 3.62
C VAL A 112 4.64 2.07 2.85
N PRO A 113 3.32 2.15 2.61
CA PRO A 113 2.54 1.11 1.94
C PRO A 113 3.11 0.60 0.62
N PRO A 114 3.51 1.44 -0.34
CA PRO A 114 4.05 0.96 -1.62
C PRO A 114 5.39 0.21 -1.49
N LEU A 115 6.10 0.36 -0.37
CA LEU A 115 7.35 -0.35 -0.11
C LEU A 115 7.12 -1.80 0.35
N TYR A 116 5.93 -2.12 0.86
CA TYR A 116 5.63 -3.46 1.36
C TYR A 116 5.71 -4.52 0.25
N ASN A 117 4.98 -4.32 -0.85
CA ASN A 117 5.02 -5.24 -1.99
C ASN A 117 6.40 -5.26 -2.67
N LEU A 118 7.10 -4.11 -2.71
CA LEU A 118 8.46 -4.03 -3.21
C LEU A 118 9.42 -4.88 -2.36
N ALA A 119 9.33 -4.79 -1.03
CA ALA A 119 10.14 -5.61 -0.12
C ALA A 119 9.88 -7.10 -0.34
N LYS A 120 8.62 -7.53 -0.41
CA LYS A 120 8.25 -8.92 -0.72
C LYS A 120 8.88 -9.40 -2.02
N ARG A 121 8.82 -8.60 -3.07
CA ARG A 121 9.36 -8.96 -4.38
C ARG A 121 10.88 -9.07 -4.38
N LEU A 122 11.58 -8.13 -3.75
CA LEU A 122 13.03 -8.16 -3.62
C LEU A 122 13.52 -9.37 -2.82
N LEU A 123 12.82 -9.72 -1.73
CA LEU A 123 13.10 -10.90 -0.94
C LEU A 123 12.88 -12.20 -1.74
N ALA A 124 11.81 -12.27 -2.53
CA ALA A 124 11.55 -13.39 -3.43
C ALA A 124 12.64 -13.53 -4.51
N GLU A 125 13.29 -12.43 -4.90
CA GLU A 125 14.46 -12.42 -5.79
C GLU A 125 15.79 -12.76 -5.06
N GLY A 126 15.74 -13.11 -3.77
CA GLY A 126 16.92 -13.45 -2.95
C GLY A 126 17.76 -12.24 -2.50
N LYS A 127 17.22 -11.03 -2.60
CA LYS A 127 17.89 -9.80 -2.17
C LYS A 127 17.52 -9.46 -0.73
N PRO A 128 18.44 -9.48 0.25
CA PRO A 128 18.16 -9.07 1.61
C PRO A 128 17.86 -7.56 1.65
N VAL A 129 16.66 -7.21 2.12
CA VAL A 129 16.18 -5.84 2.16
C VAL A 129 16.45 -5.20 3.51
N GLN A 130 16.90 -3.96 3.48
CA GLN A 130 16.92 -3.07 4.65
C GLN A 130 15.79 -2.05 4.52
N VAL A 131 15.10 -1.76 5.62
CA VAL A 131 13.97 -0.82 5.61
C VAL A 131 14.16 0.22 6.72
N VAL A 132 13.98 1.48 6.36
CA VAL A 132 13.92 2.62 7.29
C VAL A 132 12.54 3.23 7.20
N LEU A 133 11.83 3.28 8.33
CA LEU A 133 10.50 3.85 8.44
C LEU A 133 10.53 5.12 9.29
N GLY A 134 9.87 6.16 8.81
CA GLY A 134 9.70 7.42 9.52
C GLY A 134 8.23 7.76 9.76
N PHE A 135 7.91 8.18 10.99
CA PHE A 135 6.58 8.65 11.38
C PHE A 135 6.72 9.88 12.26
N ASN A 136 5.71 10.75 12.30
CA ASN A 136 5.77 11.96 13.12
C ASN A 136 5.65 11.63 14.61
N THR A 137 4.83 10.64 14.96
CA THR A 137 4.59 10.21 16.34
C THR A 137 4.54 8.69 16.42
N ALA A 138 4.74 8.14 17.63
CA ALA A 138 4.64 6.70 17.87
C ALA A 138 3.23 6.15 17.59
N SER A 139 2.18 6.94 17.81
CA SER A 139 0.79 6.55 17.52
C SER A 139 0.46 6.46 16.03
N GLU A 140 1.28 7.05 15.16
CA GLU A 140 1.13 6.96 13.70
C GLU A 140 1.85 5.76 13.09
N VAL A 141 2.61 4.98 13.86
CA VAL A 141 3.36 3.83 13.36
C VAL A 141 2.39 2.72 12.95
N PHE A 142 2.54 2.24 11.73
CA PHE A 142 1.82 1.08 11.19
C PHE A 142 2.75 0.26 10.27
N TYR A 143 2.44 -1.00 10.06
CA TYR A 143 3.16 -1.93 9.18
C TYR A 143 4.62 -2.24 9.57
N GLU A 144 5.09 -1.79 10.73
CA GLU A 144 6.43 -2.14 11.23
C GLU A 144 6.58 -3.66 11.37
N ASP A 145 5.66 -4.32 12.05
CA ASP A 145 5.69 -5.78 12.22
C ASP A 145 5.57 -6.52 10.88
N CYS A 146 4.73 -6.04 9.95
CA CYS A 146 4.58 -6.66 8.63
C CYS A 146 5.89 -6.63 7.84
N LEU A 147 6.64 -5.54 7.90
CA LEU A 147 7.94 -5.40 7.23
C LEU A 147 9.05 -6.17 7.95
N LEU A 148 9.00 -6.29 9.28
CA LEU A 148 9.94 -7.11 10.06
C LEU A 148 9.78 -8.60 9.77
N TYR A 149 8.55 -9.09 9.61
CA TYR A 149 8.29 -10.49 9.25
C TYR A 149 8.72 -10.87 7.84
N THR A 150 8.78 -9.91 6.94
CA THR A 150 9.26 -10.12 5.56
C THR A 150 10.79 -10.10 5.46
N SER A 151 11.51 -9.66 6.51
CA SER A 151 12.97 -9.60 6.54
C SER A 151 13.56 -10.70 7.45
N PRO A 152 14.41 -11.61 6.97
CA PRO A 152 15.09 -12.61 7.80
C PRO A 152 16.27 -12.04 8.59
N SER A 153 16.26 -10.77 8.97
CA SER A 153 17.33 -10.14 9.75
C SER A 153 17.13 -10.33 11.25
N PRO A 154 18.16 -10.71 12.03
CA PRO A 154 18.08 -10.71 13.48
C PRO A 154 17.79 -9.30 13.97
N ARG A 155 16.86 -9.19 14.91
CA ARG A 155 16.45 -7.92 15.55
C ARG A 155 17.66 -7.22 16.14
N ASP A 156 18.00 -6.05 15.64
CA ASP A 156 18.79 -5.11 16.42
C ASP A 156 17.98 -4.68 17.63
N PRO A 157 18.52 -4.77 18.87
CA PRO A 157 17.80 -4.31 20.03
C PRO A 157 17.53 -2.82 19.90
N LYS A 158 16.29 -2.44 20.13
CA LYS A 158 15.79 -1.06 20.14
C LYS A 158 16.76 -0.12 20.86
N THR A 159 17.44 0.75 20.16
CA THR A 159 17.97 1.97 20.74
C THR A 159 16.91 3.05 20.65
N SER A 160 16.06 3.09 21.69
CA SER A 160 15.23 4.23 21.98
C SER A 160 16.16 5.39 22.46
N ARG A 161 16.18 6.48 21.73
CA ARG A 161 16.49 7.82 22.25
C ARG A 161 15.65 8.84 21.55
#